data_4a5ce2781266f0353f8b91e64f35b7c2
#
_entry.id   4a5ce2781266f0353f8b91e64f35b7c2
#
_cell.length_a   1.000
_cell.length_b   1.000
_cell.length_c   1.000
_cell.angle_alpha   90.00
_cell.angle_beta   90.00
_cell.angle_gamma   90.00
#
_symmetry.space_group_name_H-M   'P 1'
#
loop_
_entity.id
_entity.type
_entity.pdbx_description
1 polymer ?
#
loop_
_entity_poly.entity_id
_entity_poly.type
_entity_poly.pdbx_seq_one_letter_code
_entity_poly.pdbx_strand_id
1 'polypeptide(L)'
;MQNIDTTSKEMRDAIRKAYADYSKLMDDLDTLDKARDLYIRIGKRPLLGYFDMLERIIKQRRTLESTIIDKVKEYFEKYSTLDTLEKYLDGLIGPSAYVYALESLTGETFM
;
A
#
# COMPACT_ATOMS: atom_id res chain seq x y z
N MET A 1 6.41 -30.21 9.74
CA MET A 1 6.37 -30.21 8.99
C MET A 1 5.94 -29.35 8.14
N GLN A 2 5.17 -28.85 7.96
CA GLN A 2 4.82 -28.19 7.04
C GLN A 2 5.13 -26.83 7.09
N ASN A 3 6.20 -26.39 6.73
CA ASN A 3 6.66 -25.03 6.69
C ASN A 3 5.94 -24.21 5.61
N ILE A 4 5.25 -24.87 4.70
CA ILE A 4 4.53 -24.19 3.63
C ILE A 4 3.48 -23.24 4.20
N ASP A 5 2.66 -23.70 5.13
CA ASP A 5 1.60 -22.87 5.71
C ASP A 5 2.18 -21.72 6.53
N THR A 6 3.27 -21.97 7.24
CA THR A 6 3.93 -20.93 8.01
C THR A 6 4.51 -19.85 7.10
N THR A 7 5.15 -20.25 6.00
CA THR A 7 5.72 -19.29 5.04
C THR A 7 4.63 -18.47 4.38
N SER A 8 3.53 -19.10 3.98
CA SER A 8 2.39 -18.42 3.39
C SER A 8 1.83 -17.38 4.37
N LYS A 9 1.67 -17.75 5.63
CA LYS A 9 1.17 -16.84 6.64
C LYS A 9 2.13 -15.67 6.85
N GLU A 10 3.43 -15.94 6.91
CA GLU A 10 4.42 -14.88 7.08
C GLU A 10 4.38 -13.87 5.92
N MET A 11 4.24 -14.37 4.69
CA MET A 11 4.14 -13.49 3.52
C MET A 11 2.86 -12.65 3.58
N ARG A 12 1.73 -13.27 3.95
CA ARG A 12 0.48 -12.55 4.07
C ARG A 12 0.53 -11.49 5.17
N ASP A 13 1.13 -11.83 6.31
CA ASP A 13 1.27 -10.88 7.42
C ASP A 13 2.18 -9.71 7.04
N ALA A 14 3.25 -9.96 6.28
CA ALA A 14 4.12 -8.91 5.80
C ALA A 14 3.39 -7.96 4.85
N ILE A 15 2.54 -8.49 3.98
CA ILE A 15 1.73 -7.68 3.08
C ILE A 15 0.72 -6.86 3.88
N ARG A 16 0.08 -7.49 4.87
CA ARG A 16 -0.89 -6.80 5.73
C ARG A 16 -0.24 -5.62 6.46
N LYS A 17 0.96 -5.83 6.99
CA LYS A 17 1.70 -4.77 7.65
C LYS A 17 2.08 -3.64 6.68
N ALA A 18 2.60 -3.99 5.51
CA ALA A 18 2.98 -3.00 4.51
C ALA A 18 1.77 -2.17 4.08
N TYR A 19 0.62 -2.80 3.91
CA TYR A 19 -0.58 -2.08 3.52
C TYR A 19 -1.11 -1.20 4.64
N ALA A 20 -1.00 -1.62 5.90
CA ALA A 20 -1.36 -0.79 7.04
C ALA A 20 -0.47 0.46 7.10
N ASP A 21 0.83 0.30 6.88
CA ASP A 21 1.77 1.43 6.83
C ASP A 21 1.43 2.37 5.68
N TYR A 22 1.08 1.82 4.53
CA TYR A 22 0.66 2.61 3.37
C TYR A 22 -0.61 3.42 3.67
N SER A 23 -1.62 2.80 4.29
CA SER A 23 -2.86 3.47 4.65
C SER A 23 -2.61 4.62 5.61
N LYS A 24 -1.70 4.44 6.56
CA LYS A 24 -1.32 5.49 7.49
C LYS A 24 -0.67 6.66 6.77
N LEU A 25 0.22 6.38 5.81
CA LEU A 25 0.83 7.45 5.01
C LEU A 25 -0.20 8.22 4.20
N MET A 26 -1.20 7.54 3.67
CA MET A 26 -2.26 8.20 2.92
C MET A 26 -3.07 9.13 3.81
N ASP A 27 -3.33 8.72 5.05
CA ASP A 27 -4.00 9.58 6.03
C ASP A 27 -3.14 10.80 6.37
N ASP A 28 -1.83 10.62 6.52
CA ASP A 28 -0.90 11.72 6.77
C ASP A 28 -0.89 12.73 5.61
N LEU A 29 -0.92 12.23 4.37
CA LEU A 29 -1.00 13.10 3.19
C LEU A 29 -2.30 13.91 3.19
N ASP A 30 -3.41 13.27 3.52
CA ASP A 30 -4.70 13.95 3.60
C ASP A 30 -4.67 15.05 4.65
N THR A 31 -4.06 14.80 5.79
CA THR A 31 -3.89 15.79 6.86
C THR A 31 -3.05 16.97 6.39
N LEU A 32 -1.96 16.72 5.66
CA LEU A 32 -1.13 17.79 5.10
C LEU A 32 -1.87 18.61 4.07
N ASP A 33 -2.68 18.00 3.22
CA ASP A 33 -3.47 18.70 2.22
C ASP A 33 -4.49 19.62 2.90
N LYS A 34 -5.14 19.15 3.94
CA LYS A 34 -6.08 19.96 4.70
C LYS A 34 -5.39 21.15 5.38
N ALA A 35 -4.21 20.93 5.92
CA ALA A 35 -3.43 21.99 6.53
C ALA A 35 -3.03 23.04 5.50
N ARG A 36 -2.61 22.62 4.31
CA ARG A 36 -2.28 23.53 3.23
C ARG A 36 -3.48 24.39 2.83
N ASP A 37 -4.65 23.75 2.68
CA ASP A 37 -5.87 24.46 2.32
C ASP A 37 -6.24 25.50 3.38
N LEU A 38 -6.06 25.17 4.65
CA LEU A 38 -6.31 26.10 5.74
C LEU A 38 -5.38 27.32 5.64
N TYR A 39 -4.08 27.10 5.43
CA TYR A 39 -3.12 28.20 5.29
C TYR A 39 -3.49 29.11 4.12
N ILE A 40 -3.90 28.53 3.00
CA ILE A 40 -4.33 29.31 1.83
C ILE A 40 -5.55 30.17 2.17
N ARG A 41 -6.54 29.61 2.86
CA ARG A 41 -7.76 30.33 3.22
C ARG A 41 -7.51 31.54 4.11
N ILE A 42 -6.56 31.43 5.03
CA ILE A 42 -6.25 32.55 5.94
C ILE A 42 -5.15 33.44 5.40
N GLY A 43 -4.73 33.26 4.14
CA GLY A 43 -3.76 34.11 3.47
C GLY A 43 -2.33 33.96 4.00
N LYS A 44 -2.02 32.86 4.67
CA LYS A 44 -0.67 32.60 5.19
C LYS A 44 0.06 31.58 4.34
N ARG A 45 1.39 31.66 4.35
CA ARG A 45 2.22 30.66 3.68
C ARG A 45 2.37 29.43 4.58
N PRO A 46 2.48 28.22 4.00
CA PRO A 46 2.79 27.04 4.78
C PRO A 46 4.11 27.20 5.53
N LEU A 47 4.24 26.48 6.65
CA LEU A 47 5.46 26.52 7.45
C LEU A 47 6.65 26.01 6.64
N LEU A 48 7.83 26.54 6.99
CA LEU A 48 9.08 26.00 6.46
C LEU A 48 9.12 24.52 6.79
N GLY A 49 9.53 23.68 6.01
CA GLY A 49 9.55 22.24 6.27
C GLY A 49 8.29 21.51 5.81
N TYR A 50 7.22 22.24 5.48
CA TYR A 50 6.01 21.60 4.94
C TYR A 50 6.35 20.82 3.66
N PHE A 51 7.05 21.47 2.74
CA PHE A 51 7.40 20.84 1.47
C PHE A 51 8.40 19.69 1.65
N ASP A 52 9.33 19.80 2.59
CA ASP A 52 10.28 18.73 2.89
C ASP A 52 9.53 17.52 3.44
N MET A 53 8.59 17.74 4.34
CA MET A 53 7.77 16.68 4.91
C MET A 53 6.91 16.01 3.84
N LEU A 54 6.28 16.81 2.98
CA LEU A 54 5.47 16.33 1.88
C LEU A 54 6.30 15.45 0.94
N GLU A 55 7.49 15.90 0.57
CA GLU A 55 8.38 15.16 -0.29
C GLU A 55 8.78 13.83 0.33
N ARG A 56 9.09 13.82 1.62
CA ARG A 56 9.46 12.61 2.34
C ARG A 56 8.31 11.60 2.34
N ILE A 57 7.10 12.05 2.62
CA ILE A 57 5.92 11.17 2.63
C ILE A 57 5.65 10.62 1.24
N ILE A 58 5.78 11.43 0.20
CA ILE A 58 5.58 10.97 -1.17
C ILE A 58 6.60 9.89 -1.53
N LYS A 59 7.87 10.07 -1.15
CA LYS A 59 8.88 9.05 -1.41
C LYS A 59 8.59 7.76 -0.68
N GLN A 60 8.19 7.84 0.59
CA GLN A 60 7.82 6.66 1.37
C GLN A 60 6.62 5.96 0.76
N ARG A 61 5.63 6.73 0.28
CA ARG A 61 4.46 6.16 -0.38
C ARG A 61 4.85 5.35 -1.61
N ARG A 62 5.72 5.90 -2.46
CA ARG A 62 6.18 5.20 -3.66
C ARG A 62 6.89 3.90 -3.32
N THR A 63 7.74 3.93 -2.29
CA THR A 63 8.44 2.75 -1.83
C THR A 63 7.48 1.68 -1.34
N LEU A 64 6.49 2.07 -0.54
CA LEU A 64 5.49 1.13 -0.03
C LEU A 64 4.59 0.58 -1.14
N GLU A 65 4.21 1.40 -2.11
CA GLU A 65 3.44 0.94 -3.26
C GLU A 65 4.18 -0.16 -4.01
N SER A 66 5.47 0.07 -4.32
CA SER A 66 6.29 -0.93 -4.98
C SER A 66 6.46 -2.18 -4.13
N THR A 67 6.68 -2.01 -2.83
CA THR A 67 6.85 -3.13 -1.92
C THR A 67 5.59 -4.00 -1.87
N ILE A 68 4.43 -3.40 -1.76
CA ILE A 68 3.16 -4.13 -1.71
C ILE A 68 2.94 -4.90 -3.01
N ILE A 69 3.12 -4.22 -4.15
CA ILE A 69 2.92 -4.85 -5.45
C ILE A 69 3.88 -6.03 -5.64
N ASP A 70 5.16 -5.83 -5.32
CA ASP A 70 6.16 -6.88 -5.48
C ASP A 70 5.88 -8.07 -4.57
N LYS A 71 5.48 -7.82 -3.33
CA LYS A 71 5.15 -8.90 -2.39
C LYS A 71 3.92 -9.68 -2.81
N VAL A 72 2.90 -9.02 -3.34
CA VAL A 72 1.71 -9.70 -3.85
C VAL A 72 2.06 -10.55 -5.06
N LYS A 73 2.86 -10.01 -6.00
CA LYS A 73 3.32 -10.78 -7.15
C LYS A 73 4.10 -12.02 -6.71
N GLU A 74 5.00 -11.88 -5.76
CA GLU A 74 5.78 -12.96 -5.23
C GLU A 74 4.89 -14.04 -4.61
N TYR A 75 3.88 -13.64 -3.85
CA TYR A 75 2.91 -14.56 -3.27
C TYR A 75 2.17 -15.35 -4.35
N PHE A 76 1.68 -14.66 -5.40
CA PHE A 76 0.97 -15.34 -6.47
C PHE A 76 1.88 -16.29 -7.24
N GLU A 77 3.14 -15.90 -7.51
CA GLU A 77 4.09 -16.79 -8.16
C GLU A 77 4.30 -18.07 -7.35
N LYS A 78 4.35 -17.94 -6.05
CA LYS A 78 4.65 -19.08 -5.18
C LYS A 78 3.43 -19.96 -4.92
N TYR A 79 2.25 -19.39 -4.76
CA TYR A 79 1.06 -20.14 -4.34
C TYR A 79 -0.05 -20.16 -5.38
N SER A 80 0.13 -19.54 -6.52
CA SER A 80 -0.84 -19.53 -7.60
C SER A 80 -0.09 -19.24 -8.91
N THR A 81 -0.63 -18.35 -9.75
CA THR A 81 0.03 -17.92 -10.99
C THR A 81 -0.15 -16.43 -11.20
N LEU A 82 0.72 -15.83 -12.00
CA LEU A 82 0.57 -14.42 -12.37
C LEU A 82 -0.66 -14.22 -13.27
N ASP A 83 -1.04 -15.22 -14.07
CA ASP A 83 -2.26 -15.14 -14.87
C ASP A 83 -3.48 -15.01 -13.98
N THR A 84 -3.52 -15.73 -12.87
CA THR A 84 -4.60 -15.63 -11.89
C THR A 84 -4.63 -14.23 -11.27
N LEU A 85 -3.46 -13.70 -10.94
CA LEU A 85 -3.36 -12.34 -10.40
C LEU A 85 -3.96 -11.34 -11.39
N GLU A 86 -3.61 -11.42 -12.65
CA GLU A 86 -4.12 -10.51 -13.66
C GLU A 86 -5.64 -10.59 -13.80
N LYS A 87 -6.19 -11.79 -13.69
CA LYS A 87 -7.65 -11.96 -13.73
C LYS A 87 -8.34 -11.25 -12.57
N TYR A 88 -7.76 -11.34 -11.37
CA TYR A 88 -8.32 -10.65 -10.22
C TYR A 88 -8.14 -9.13 -10.32
N LEU A 89 -7.05 -8.67 -10.93
CA LEU A 89 -6.82 -7.24 -11.11
C LEU A 89 -7.81 -6.62 -12.10
N ASP A 90 -8.17 -7.36 -13.13
CA ASP A 90 -9.14 -6.92 -14.15
C ASP A 90 -8.78 -5.54 -14.71
N GLY A 91 -7.51 -5.35 -15.04
CA GLY A 91 -7.03 -4.09 -15.61
C GLY A 91 -6.74 -2.99 -14.61
N LEU A 92 -7.04 -3.22 -13.32
CA LEU A 92 -6.75 -2.24 -12.28
C LEU A 92 -5.26 -2.31 -11.91
N ILE A 93 -4.71 -1.17 -11.53
CA ILE A 93 -3.32 -1.07 -11.11
C ILE A 93 -3.25 -0.37 -9.76
N GLY A 94 -2.15 -0.56 -9.06
CA GLY A 94 -1.93 0.09 -7.79
C GLY A 94 -2.02 -0.88 -6.61
N PRO A 95 -1.49 -0.47 -5.45
CA PRO A 95 -1.38 -1.39 -4.31
C PRO A 95 -2.72 -1.90 -3.80
N SER A 96 -3.75 -1.07 -3.80
CA SER A 96 -5.07 -1.49 -3.34
C SER A 96 -5.67 -2.59 -4.22
N ALA A 97 -5.47 -2.49 -5.54
CA ALA A 97 -5.94 -3.52 -6.47
C ALA A 97 -5.21 -4.84 -6.23
N TYR A 98 -3.90 -4.79 -6.00
CA TYR A 98 -3.11 -5.99 -5.73
C TYR A 98 -3.51 -6.64 -4.42
N VAL A 99 -3.74 -5.85 -3.38
CA VAL A 99 -4.19 -6.37 -2.09
C VAL A 99 -5.59 -6.98 -2.21
N TYR A 100 -6.47 -6.35 -2.98
CA TYR A 100 -7.80 -6.88 -3.25
C TYR A 100 -7.72 -8.23 -3.96
N ALA A 101 -6.81 -8.36 -4.93
CA ALA A 101 -6.59 -9.62 -5.61
C ALA A 101 -6.14 -10.70 -4.63
N LEU A 102 -5.25 -10.35 -3.70
CA LEU A 102 -4.80 -11.27 -2.67
C LEU A 102 -5.94 -11.70 -1.75
N GLU A 103 -6.81 -10.76 -1.36
CA GLU A 103 -8.01 -11.09 -0.57
C GLU A 103 -8.90 -12.09 -1.32
N SER A 104 -9.06 -11.88 -2.62
CA SER A 104 -9.88 -12.77 -3.44
C SER A 104 -9.27 -14.18 -3.52
N LEU A 105 -7.95 -14.28 -3.59
CA LEU A 105 -7.27 -15.56 -3.64
C LEU A 105 -7.34 -16.31 -2.30
N THR A 106 -7.11 -15.60 -1.21
CA THR A 106 -6.94 -16.23 0.10
C THR A 106 -8.22 -16.31 0.92
N GLY A 107 -9.21 -15.47 0.62
CA GLY A 107 -10.42 -15.35 1.44
C GLY A 107 -10.19 -14.59 2.74
N GLU A 108 -9.01 -14.00 2.93
CA GLU A 108 -8.68 -13.23 4.13
C GLU A 108 -8.79 -11.74 3.86
N THR A 109 -8.99 -10.96 4.91
CA THR A 109 -9.06 -9.50 4.83
C THR A 109 -7.69 -8.91 5.14
N PHE A 110 -7.25 -7.96 4.31
CA PHE A 110 -5.95 -7.29 4.46
C PHE A 110 -6.11 -5.77 4.64
N MET A 111 -7.27 -5.24 4.31
CA MET A 111 -7.54 -3.81 4.42
C MET A 111 -8.31 -3.47 5.68
#